data_cb1bc6a9f1beb9ae3e163ab1dafc8ea6
#
_entry.id   cb1bc6a9f1beb9ae3e163ab1dafc8ea6
#
_cell.length_a   1.000
_cell.length_b   1.000
_cell.length_c   1.000
_cell.angle_alpha   90.00
_cell.angle_beta   90.00
_cell.angle_gamma   90.00
#
_symmetry.space_group_name_H-M   'P 1'
#
loop_
_entity.id
_entity.type
_entity.pdbx_description
1 polymer ?
#
loop_
_entity_poly.entity_id
_entity_poly.type
_entity_poly.pdbx_seq_one_letter_code
_entity_poly.pdbx_strand_id
1 'polypeptide(L)'
;MKQKLLTILLLLALTNVSAQQRDHYRVAFDPATVRNENVAEGEVIKRSFNESKIYPMTSRDYWIYVPAAYDASKPACLFVCLDGVQYNAPTVFDNLIATGQMPVTIGVFVNPGVVRDAEGGVIRYNRSNEFDRTDGTFARFLIEELLPEVERQTTTDGRPIHLSTDPNDCAIAGSSSGGICAFTAAWARPDRFGRVFSAVGTYVSMRGGNEYQAVIRKTEPKPLRIFLQDGLYDVWNGIFGDWYEANILVESALNFSGYEVAHTWGRGGHSNTHANRVFPDVMRWLWKGWPRSIQVGRSQNDMLATILPEECGWSRIEGANVADKLFVYGDKIVFADGDKVCDTEGDTQLRLKANERLIGADAEGLYLSNVKNDIIRVVAGRRVKIASAQSKVEQLI
;
A
#
# COMPACT_ATOMS: atom_id res chain seq x y z
N MET A 1 40.52 -11.98 35.65
CA MET A 1 39.77 -13.14 35.09
C MET A 1 38.33 -12.81 34.76
N LYS A 2 37.52 -12.22 35.64
CA LYS A 2 36.10 -11.90 35.37
C LYS A 2 35.86 -10.98 34.17
N GLN A 3 36.70 -9.95 33.95
CA GLN A 3 36.55 -9.03 32.80
C GLN A 3 36.84 -9.71 31.44
N LYS A 4 37.83 -10.63 31.36
CA LYS A 4 38.11 -11.38 30.13
C LYS A 4 37.00 -12.38 29.80
N LEU A 5 36.36 -12.96 30.82
CA LEU A 5 35.21 -13.86 30.63
C LEU A 5 33.98 -13.13 30.10
N LEU A 6 33.74 -11.89 30.59
CA LEU A 6 32.64 -11.05 30.15
C LEU A 6 32.81 -10.61 28.67
N THR A 7 34.04 -10.26 28.26
CA THR A 7 34.36 -9.88 26.88
C THR A 7 34.19 -11.06 25.91
N ILE A 8 34.57 -12.28 26.32
CA ILE A 8 34.39 -13.50 25.52
C ILE A 8 32.88 -13.86 25.39
N LEU A 9 32.10 -13.69 26.47
CA LEU A 9 30.65 -13.89 26.43
C LEU A 9 29.94 -12.87 25.58
N LEU A 10 30.36 -11.60 25.56
CA LEU A 10 29.84 -10.57 24.65
C LEU A 10 30.21 -10.84 23.19
N LEU A 11 31.44 -11.27 22.92
CA LEU A 11 31.87 -11.66 21.58
C LEU A 11 31.13 -12.90 21.06
N LEU A 12 30.85 -13.90 21.92
CA LEU A 12 30.05 -15.07 21.56
C LEU A 12 28.57 -14.72 21.34
N ALA A 13 28.01 -13.76 22.07
CA ALA A 13 26.65 -13.26 21.87
C ALA A 13 26.52 -12.49 20.56
N LEU A 14 27.53 -11.69 20.19
CA LEU A 14 27.57 -10.96 18.90
C LEU A 14 27.75 -11.90 17.69
N THR A 15 28.50 -13.01 17.84
CA THR A 15 28.65 -13.99 16.77
C THR A 15 27.40 -14.84 16.57
N ASN A 16 26.59 -15.09 17.61
CA ASN A 16 25.32 -15.80 17.47
C ASN A 16 24.24 -14.96 16.79
N VAL A 17 24.24 -13.65 16.95
CA VAL A 17 23.30 -12.75 16.22
C VAL A 17 23.58 -12.76 14.71
N SER A 18 24.86 -12.80 14.31
CA SER A 18 25.21 -12.90 12.88
C SER A 18 25.04 -14.30 12.29
N ALA A 19 25.05 -15.37 13.10
CA ALA A 19 24.84 -16.74 12.62
C ALA A 19 23.36 -17.05 12.37
N GLN A 20 22.44 -16.48 13.13
CA GLN A 20 21.01 -16.63 12.89
C GLN A 20 20.52 -15.99 11.58
N GLN A 21 21.19 -14.95 11.08
CA GLN A 21 20.89 -14.34 9.77
C GLN A 21 21.36 -15.18 8.57
N ARG A 22 22.21 -16.21 8.76
CA ARG A 22 22.80 -16.97 7.66
C ARG A 22 22.07 -18.24 7.26
N ASP A 23 21.09 -18.71 8.02
CA ASP A 23 20.51 -20.06 7.88
C ASP A 23 19.13 -20.13 7.19
N HIS A 24 18.59 -19.01 6.66
CA HIS A 24 17.31 -19.02 5.95
C HIS A 24 17.37 -19.61 4.52
N TYR A 25 18.20 -20.63 4.34
CA TYR A 25 18.63 -21.14 3.05
C TYR A 25 17.76 -22.19 2.41
N ARG A 26 16.97 -22.91 3.20
CA ARG A 26 16.14 -24.00 2.72
C ARG A 26 14.70 -23.74 3.09
N VAL A 27 14.01 -22.95 2.24
CA VAL A 27 12.57 -22.94 2.30
C VAL A 27 12.08 -24.34 1.99
N ALA A 28 11.45 -24.99 2.96
CA ALA A 28 10.83 -26.28 2.77
C ALA A 28 9.72 -26.17 1.70
N PHE A 29 9.46 -27.28 1.01
CA PHE A 29 8.32 -27.35 0.11
C PHE A 29 7.03 -27.16 0.92
N ASP A 30 6.20 -26.18 0.52
CA ASP A 30 4.88 -25.97 1.11
C ASP A 30 3.81 -26.55 0.20
N PRO A 31 2.99 -27.50 0.69
CA PRO A 31 1.92 -28.12 -0.11
C PRO A 31 0.91 -27.09 -0.65
N ALA A 32 0.76 -25.93 -0.01
CA ALA A 32 -0.14 -24.88 -0.49
C ALA A 32 0.28 -24.30 -1.85
N THR A 33 1.52 -24.54 -2.30
CA THR A 33 2.00 -24.07 -3.63
C THR A 33 1.50 -24.89 -4.80
N VAL A 34 0.91 -26.06 -4.56
CA VAL A 34 0.39 -26.96 -5.61
C VAL A 34 -1.10 -27.16 -5.47
N ARG A 35 -1.75 -27.41 -6.60
CA ARG A 35 -3.18 -27.71 -6.64
C ARG A 35 -3.53 -28.91 -5.75
N ASN A 36 -4.52 -28.73 -4.90
CA ASN A 36 -5.12 -29.81 -4.07
C ASN A 36 -6.49 -30.14 -4.64
N GLU A 37 -6.65 -31.35 -5.16
CA GLU A 37 -7.90 -31.81 -5.78
C GLU A 37 -9.10 -31.88 -4.82
N ASN A 38 -8.85 -31.88 -3.51
CA ASN A 38 -9.88 -31.88 -2.48
C ASN A 38 -10.32 -30.46 -2.08
N VAL A 39 -9.74 -29.43 -2.67
CA VAL A 39 -10.08 -28.02 -2.39
C VAL A 39 -10.81 -27.45 -3.61
N ALA A 40 -11.94 -26.81 -3.37
CA ALA A 40 -12.68 -26.13 -4.41
C ALA A 40 -11.85 -24.99 -5.00
N GLU A 41 -11.77 -24.93 -6.32
CA GLU A 41 -10.99 -23.94 -7.05
C GLU A 41 -11.78 -22.64 -7.20
N GLY A 42 -11.14 -21.51 -6.92
CA GLY A 42 -11.66 -20.19 -7.23
C GLY A 42 -11.59 -19.88 -8.73
N GLU A 43 -12.36 -18.91 -9.18
CA GLU A 43 -12.31 -18.47 -10.57
C GLU A 43 -11.33 -17.29 -10.78
N VAL A 44 -10.75 -17.23 -11.98
CA VAL A 44 -9.88 -16.10 -12.39
C VAL A 44 -10.47 -15.44 -13.62
N ILE A 45 -10.91 -14.20 -13.50
CA ILE A 45 -11.60 -13.44 -14.52
C ILE A 45 -10.64 -12.40 -15.09
N LYS A 46 -10.29 -12.49 -16.39
CA LYS A 46 -9.46 -11.49 -17.06
C LYS A 46 -10.30 -10.33 -17.59
N ARG A 47 -9.81 -9.11 -17.41
CA ARG A 47 -10.39 -7.86 -17.91
C ARG A 47 -9.31 -6.90 -18.41
N SER A 48 -9.71 -5.84 -19.07
CA SER A 48 -8.83 -4.73 -19.49
C SER A 48 -9.40 -3.41 -19.03
N PHE A 49 -8.52 -2.48 -18.64
CA PHE A 49 -8.87 -1.14 -18.22
C PHE A 49 -8.11 -0.10 -19.07
N ASN A 50 -8.86 0.72 -19.80
CA ASN A 50 -8.33 1.61 -20.85
C ASN A 50 -8.72 3.09 -20.65
N GLU A 51 -9.48 3.41 -19.61
CA GLU A 51 -10.11 4.72 -19.40
C GLU A 51 -9.53 5.49 -18.22
N SER A 52 -8.26 5.21 -17.86
CA SER A 52 -7.63 5.88 -16.74
C SER A 52 -7.47 7.39 -16.99
N LYS A 53 -7.95 8.19 -16.06
CA LYS A 53 -7.73 9.64 -16.00
C LYS A 53 -6.41 9.98 -15.30
N ILE A 54 -6.00 9.17 -14.34
CA ILE A 54 -4.73 9.32 -13.61
C ILE A 54 -3.55 8.97 -14.50
N TYR A 55 -3.69 7.93 -15.33
CA TYR A 55 -2.70 7.54 -16.33
C TYR A 55 -3.30 7.57 -17.74
N PRO A 56 -3.54 8.77 -18.29
CA PRO A 56 -4.24 8.90 -19.55
C PRO A 56 -3.50 8.22 -20.71
N MET A 57 -4.25 7.76 -21.70
CA MET A 57 -3.78 7.02 -22.89
C MET A 57 -3.15 5.65 -22.57
N THR A 58 -3.21 5.15 -21.34
CA THR A 58 -2.71 3.82 -21.02
C THR A 58 -3.81 2.77 -21.13
N SER A 59 -3.44 1.59 -21.60
CA SER A 59 -4.23 0.38 -21.52
C SER A 59 -3.52 -0.65 -20.65
N ARG A 60 -4.27 -1.47 -19.91
CA ARG A 60 -3.71 -2.54 -19.08
C ARG A 60 -4.68 -3.68 -18.92
N ASP A 61 -4.15 -4.89 -18.78
CA ASP A 61 -4.92 -6.05 -18.36
C ASP A 61 -4.88 -6.15 -16.83
N TYR A 62 -5.99 -6.67 -16.27
CA TYR A 62 -6.07 -7.07 -14.87
C TYR A 62 -6.86 -8.37 -14.74
N TRP A 63 -6.67 -9.07 -13.64
CA TRP A 63 -7.37 -10.31 -13.33
C TRP A 63 -8.00 -10.19 -11.95
N ILE A 64 -9.17 -10.76 -11.81
CA ILE A 64 -9.88 -10.87 -10.55
C ILE A 64 -9.94 -12.35 -10.19
N TYR A 65 -9.31 -12.73 -9.10
CA TYR A 65 -9.51 -14.05 -8.51
C TYR A 65 -10.61 -13.96 -7.46
N VAL A 66 -11.60 -14.81 -7.56
CA VAL A 66 -12.68 -14.94 -6.58
C VAL A 66 -12.65 -16.35 -6.02
N PRO A 67 -12.39 -16.53 -4.71
CA PRO A 67 -12.36 -17.88 -4.13
C PRO A 67 -13.74 -18.55 -4.15
N ALA A 68 -13.78 -19.88 -4.25
CA ALA A 68 -15.03 -20.64 -4.25
C ALA A 68 -15.87 -20.39 -2.97
N ALA A 69 -15.20 -20.09 -1.84
CA ALA A 69 -15.84 -19.77 -0.55
C ALA A 69 -16.37 -18.33 -0.46
N TYR A 70 -16.30 -17.52 -1.53
CA TYR A 70 -16.79 -16.15 -1.50
C TYR A 70 -18.30 -16.08 -1.31
N ASP A 71 -18.73 -15.26 -0.36
CA ASP A 71 -20.12 -14.94 -0.04
C ASP A 71 -20.40 -13.48 -0.40
N ALA A 72 -21.20 -13.25 -1.45
CA ALA A 72 -21.51 -11.91 -1.96
C ALA A 72 -22.44 -11.09 -1.03
N SER A 73 -22.93 -11.66 0.07
CA SER A 73 -23.71 -10.91 1.06
C SER A 73 -22.88 -9.99 1.94
N LYS A 74 -21.54 -10.11 1.90
CA LYS A 74 -20.59 -9.32 2.71
C LYS A 74 -19.31 -9.03 1.92
N PRO A 75 -18.62 -7.91 2.23
CA PRO A 75 -17.33 -7.61 1.63
C PRO A 75 -16.28 -8.69 1.95
N ALA A 76 -15.47 -9.06 0.95
CA ALA A 76 -14.32 -9.94 1.13
C ALA A 76 -13.06 -9.12 1.44
N CYS A 77 -12.08 -9.74 2.10
CA CYS A 77 -10.73 -9.19 2.15
C CYS A 77 -10.16 -9.00 0.75
N LEU A 78 -9.23 -8.06 0.60
CA LEU A 78 -8.62 -7.69 -0.68
C LEU A 78 -7.12 -8.02 -0.68
N PHE A 79 -6.65 -8.58 -1.78
CA PHE A 79 -5.22 -8.70 -2.09
C PHE A 79 -4.95 -8.11 -3.48
N VAL A 80 -4.21 -7.00 -3.54
CA VAL A 80 -3.76 -6.42 -4.83
C VAL A 80 -2.35 -6.92 -5.12
N CYS A 81 -2.10 -7.40 -6.34
CA CYS A 81 -0.76 -7.78 -6.78
C CYS A 81 -0.39 -7.09 -8.09
N LEU A 82 0.80 -6.53 -8.12
CA LEU A 82 1.32 -5.79 -9.27
C LEU A 82 2.05 -6.73 -10.23
N ASP A 83 2.14 -6.34 -11.51
CA ASP A 83 2.69 -7.15 -12.63
C ASP A 83 1.86 -8.42 -12.94
N GLY A 84 0.56 -8.38 -12.74
CA GLY A 84 -0.36 -9.48 -13.05
C GLY A 84 -0.36 -10.60 -12.00
N VAL A 85 -0.80 -11.79 -12.42
CA VAL A 85 -0.88 -12.96 -11.53
C VAL A 85 0.51 -13.49 -11.23
N GLN A 86 0.95 -13.37 -9.96
CA GLN A 86 2.25 -13.80 -9.49
C GLN A 86 2.12 -14.79 -8.34
N TYR A 87 3.24 -15.39 -7.91
CA TYR A 87 3.37 -16.24 -6.72
C TYR A 87 2.46 -17.49 -6.71
N ASN A 88 1.89 -17.86 -7.85
CA ASN A 88 0.83 -18.87 -7.93
C ASN A 88 -0.33 -18.56 -6.95
N ALA A 89 -0.62 -17.27 -6.77
CA ALA A 89 -1.49 -16.78 -5.72
C ALA A 89 -2.89 -17.43 -5.73
N PRO A 90 -3.59 -17.64 -6.86
CA PRO A 90 -4.88 -18.32 -6.85
C PRO A 90 -4.84 -19.69 -6.17
N THR A 91 -3.89 -20.55 -6.53
CA THR A 91 -3.72 -21.90 -5.94
C THR A 91 -3.39 -21.81 -4.45
N VAL A 92 -2.49 -20.90 -4.07
CA VAL A 92 -2.12 -20.70 -2.66
C VAL A 92 -3.33 -20.23 -1.85
N PHE A 93 -4.13 -19.32 -2.39
CA PHE A 93 -5.32 -18.80 -1.72
C PHE A 93 -6.39 -19.88 -1.55
N ASP A 94 -6.67 -20.68 -2.58
CA ASP A 94 -7.59 -21.81 -2.46
C ASP A 94 -7.22 -22.70 -1.26
N ASN A 95 -5.95 -23.09 -1.18
CA ASN A 95 -5.45 -23.98 -0.15
C ASN A 95 -5.46 -23.34 1.25
N LEU A 96 -5.04 -22.09 1.38
CA LEU A 96 -4.96 -21.40 2.67
C LEU A 96 -6.35 -21.00 3.20
N ILE A 97 -7.26 -20.59 2.32
CA ILE A 97 -8.65 -20.28 2.69
C ILE A 97 -9.37 -21.54 3.14
N ALA A 98 -9.25 -22.63 2.38
CA ALA A 98 -9.89 -23.91 2.72
C ALA A 98 -9.43 -24.47 4.07
N THR A 99 -8.19 -24.16 4.49
CA THR A 99 -7.63 -24.59 5.78
C THR A 99 -7.76 -23.56 6.89
N GLY A 100 -8.42 -22.42 6.63
CA GLY A 100 -8.60 -21.33 7.60
C GLY A 100 -7.30 -20.59 7.99
N GLN A 101 -6.25 -20.71 7.17
CA GLN A 101 -4.96 -20.07 7.42
C GLN A 101 -4.90 -18.63 6.89
N MET A 102 -5.86 -18.23 6.07
CA MET A 102 -6.13 -16.84 5.69
C MET A 102 -7.64 -16.62 5.51
N PRO A 103 -8.14 -15.38 5.62
CA PRO A 103 -9.55 -15.08 5.38
C PRO A 103 -9.94 -15.28 3.91
N VAL A 104 -11.25 -15.31 3.64
CA VAL A 104 -11.79 -15.26 2.29
C VAL A 104 -11.34 -13.95 1.64
N THR A 105 -10.50 -14.03 0.62
CA THR A 105 -9.79 -12.89 0.03
C THR A 105 -9.96 -12.90 -1.49
N ILE A 106 -10.47 -11.81 -2.05
CA ILE A 106 -10.48 -11.58 -3.49
C ILE A 106 -9.12 -11.03 -3.92
N GLY A 107 -8.53 -11.61 -4.98
CA GLY A 107 -7.28 -11.16 -5.58
C GLY A 107 -7.53 -10.23 -6.76
N VAL A 108 -6.87 -9.09 -6.80
CA VAL A 108 -6.84 -8.16 -7.94
C VAL A 108 -5.41 -8.06 -8.44
N PHE A 109 -5.14 -8.64 -9.60
CA PHE A 109 -3.82 -8.71 -10.22
C PHE A 109 -3.76 -7.73 -11.37
N VAL A 110 -2.88 -6.73 -11.31
CA VAL A 110 -2.89 -5.62 -12.25
C VAL A 110 -1.55 -5.44 -12.95
N ASN A 111 -1.57 -5.38 -14.28
CA ASN A 111 -0.41 -4.99 -15.06
C ASN A 111 -0.18 -3.48 -15.04
N PRO A 112 1.06 -3.01 -15.21
CA PRO A 112 1.31 -1.61 -15.49
C PRO A 112 0.70 -1.21 -16.83
N GLY A 113 0.43 0.06 -17.01
CA GLY A 113 -0.09 0.61 -18.26
C GLY A 113 0.91 0.53 -19.39
N VAL A 114 0.37 0.39 -20.60
CA VAL A 114 1.12 0.55 -21.87
C VAL A 114 0.39 1.57 -22.72
N VAL A 115 1.14 2.36 -23.49
CA VAL A 115 0.59 3.22 -24.54
C VAL A 115 0.74 2.50 -25.86
N ARG A 116 -0.34 2.47 -26.66
CA ARG A 116 -0.37 1.78 -27.95
C ARG A 116 -0.58 2.79 -29.08
N ASP A 117 -0.10 2.44 -30.27
CA ASP A 117 -0.45 3.13 -31.51
C ASP A 117 -1.84 2.72 -32.02
N ALA A 118 -2.24 3.26 -33.16
CA ALA A 118 -3.54 2.97 -33.79
C ALA A 118 -3.65 1.51 -34.28
N GLU A 119 -2.54 0.87 -34.58
CA GLU A 119 -2.41 -0.52 -35.02
C GLU A 119 -2.34 -1.50 -33.83
N GLY A 120 -2.32 -1.00 -32.57
CA GLY A 120 -2.26 -1.79 -31.35
C GLY A 120 -0.84 -2.14 -30.88
N GLY A 121 0.19 -1.66 -31.57
CA GLY A 121 1.59 -1.82 -31.19
C GLY A 121 1.92 -1.03 -29.92
N VAL A 122 2.78 -1.60 -29.05
CA VAL A 122 3.22 -0.90 -27.84
C VAL A 122 4.30 0.12 -28.18
N ILE A 123 4.02 1.42 -28.00
CA ILE A 123 4.96 2.52 -28.22
C ILE A 123 5.61 3.03 -26.93
N ARG A 124 5.01 2.74 -25.77
CA ARG A 124 5.60 3.07 -24.46
C ARG A 124 5.14 2.13 -23.37
N TYR A 125 6.10 1.57 -22.63
CA TYR A 125 5.85 0.88 -21.38
C TYR A 125 5.84 1.89 -20.24
N ASN A 126 4.78 1.89 -19.44
CA ASN A 126 4.60 2.89 -18.38
C ASN A 126 5.03 2.38 -16.99
N ARG A 127 5.53 1.15 -16.88
CA ARG A 127 5.80 0.46 -15.61
C ARG A 127 6.66 1.28 -14.66
N SER A 128 7.82 1.76 -15.08
CA SER A 128 8.69 2.56 -14.21
C SER A 128 8.07 3.91 -13.84
N ASN A 129 7.29 4.51 -14.73
CA ASN A 129 6.58 5.76 -14.42
C ASN A 129 5.44 5.57 -13.42
N GLU A 130 4.82 4.38 -13.37
CA GLU A 130 3.74 4.06 -12.45
C GLU A 130 4.26 3.50 -11.13
N PHE A 131 5.25 2.58 -11.18
CA PHE A 131 5.63 1.76 -10.04
C PHE A 131 6.85 2.28 -9.27
N ASP A 132 7.79 2.95 -9.92
CA ASP A 132 9.00 3.43 -9.22
C ASP A 132 8.83 4.84 -8.61
N ARG A 133 7.66 5.45 -8.73
CA ARG A 133 7.37 6.73 -8.06
C ARG A 133 7.17 6.51 -6.56
N THR A 134 7.67 7.45 -5.78
CA THR A 134 7.55 7.45 -4.31
C THR A 134 6.40 8.34 -3.81
N ASP A 135 5.50 8.73 -4.71
CA ASP A 135 4.26 9.45 -4.39
C ASP A 135 3.02 8.53 -4.37
N GLY A 136 1.91 9.01 -3.86
CA GLY A 136 0.67 8.25 -3.76
C GLY A 136 -0.13 8.08 -5.05
N THR A 137 0.42 8.44 -6.23
CA THR A 137 -0.35 8.47 -7.49
C THR A 137 -0.89 7.10 -7.88
N PHE A 138 -0.09 6.03 -7.71
CA PHE A 138 -0.55 4.67 -8.03
C PHE A 138 -1.62 4.17 -7.04
N ALA A 139 -1.51 4.52 -5.78
CA ALA A 139 -2.56 4.22 -4.79
C ALA A 139 -3.87 4.92 -5.15
N ARG A 140 -3.82 6.17 -5.60
CA ARG A 140 -5.00 6.88 -6.10
C ARG A 140 -5.61 6.17 -7.30
N PHE A 141 -4.80 5.75 -8.27
CA PHE A 141 -5.28 4.99 -9.42
C PHE A 141 -6.01 3.71 -8.98
N LEU A 142 -5.45 2.96 -8.04
CA LEU A 142 -6.12 1.75 -7.51
C LEU A 142 -7.46 2.12 -6.88
N ILE A 143 -7.47 3.10 -5.98
CA ILE A 143 -8.64 3.41 -5.13
C ILE A 143 -9.74 4.13 -5.91
N GLU A 144 -9.37 5.07 -6.78
CA GLU A 144 -10.34 5.94 -7.46
C GLU A 144 -10.82 5.37 -8.80
N GLU A 145 -10.04 4.50 -9.44
CA GLU A 145 -10.35 4.02 -10.78
C GLU A 145 -10.49 2.49 -10.85
N LEU A 146 -9.44 1.73 -10.49
CA LEU A 146 -9.42 0.29 -10.75
C LEU A 146 -10.31 -0.51 -9.79
N LEU A 147 -10.24 -0.28 -8.49
CA LEU A 147 -11.05 -1.05 -7.53
C LEU A 147 -12.55 -0.78 -7.68
N PRO A 148 -13.03 0.45 -7.92
CA PRO A 148 -14.42 0.67 -8.31
C PRO A 148 -14.83 -0.03 -9.61
N GLU A 149 -13.91 -0.18 -10.58
CA GLU A 149 -14.17 -0.95 -11.81
C GLU A 149 -14.29 -2.45 -11.51
N VAL A 150 -13.45 -2.98 -10.60
CA VAL A 150 -13.56 -4.38 -10.15
C VAL A 150 -14.92 -4.65 -9.50
N GLU A 151 -15.44 -3.75 -8.68
CA GLU A 151 -16.74 -3.90 -8.01
C GLU A 151 -17.93 -3.79 -8.99
N ARG A 152 -17.73 -3.24 -10.19
CA ARG A 152 -18.74 -3.29 -11.27
C ARG A 152 -18.79 -4.62 -12.01
N GLN A 153 -17.80 -5.50 -11.78
CA GLN A 153 -17.78 -6.84 -12.37
C GLN A 153 -18.61 -7.82 -11.55
N THR A 154 -18.91 -8.94 -12.16
CA THR A 154 -19.56 -10.09 -11.50
C THR A 154 -18.74 -11.35 -11.72
N THR A 155 -18.94 -12.33 -10.86
CA THR A 155 -18.47 -13.70 -11.06
C THR A 155 -19.13 -14.34 -12.26
N THR A 156 -18.61 -15.47 -12.74
CA THR A 156 -19.21 -16.20 -13.89
C THR A 156 -20.61 -16.72 -13.59
N ASP A 157 -20.93 -16.99 -12.34
CA ASP A 157 -22.26 -17.36 -11.85
C ASP A 157 -23.16 -16.17 -11.46
N GLY A 158 -22.70 -14.92 -11.74
CA GLY A 158 -23.49 -13.70 -11.59
C GLY A 158 -23.50 -13.07 -10.20
N ARG A 159 -22.67 -13.52 -9.25
CA ARG A 159 -22.53 -12.88 -7.93
C ARG A 159 -21.85 -11.52 -8.07
N PRO A 160 -22.35 -10.45 -7.42
CA PRO A 160 -21.65 -9.17 -7.35
C PRO A 160 -20.35 -9.29 -6.57
N ILE A 161 -19.37 -8.44 -6.89
CA ILE A 161 -18.09 -8.38 -6.19
C ILE A 161 -18.12 -7.21 -5.20
N HIS A 162 -17.88 -7.51 -3.93
CA HIS A 162 -17.80 -6.54 -2.84
C HIS A 162 -16.46 -6.66 -2.14
N LEU A 163 -15.69 -5.57 -2.13
CA LEU A 163 -14.36 -5.49 -1.53
C LEU A 163 -14.43 -4.75 -0.19
N SER A 164 -13.75 -5.27 0.83
CA SER A 164 -13.59 -4.53 2.08
C SER A 164 -12.78 -3.25 1.82
N THR A 165 -13.17 -2.17 2.50
CA THR A 165 -12.44 -0.90 2.53
C THR A 165 -11.64 -0.72 3.82
N ASP A 166 -11.76 -1.64 4.77
CA ASP A 166 -10.96 -1.62 5.99
C ASP A 166 -9.49 -1.93 5.65
N PRO A 167 -8.52 -1.07 6.03
CA PRO A 167 -7.10 -1.34 5.76
C PRO A 167 -6.61 -2.65 6.39
N ASN A 168 -7.22 -3.09 7.49
CA ASN A 168 -6.89 -4.37 8.12
C ASN A 168 -7.28 -5.59 7.27
N ASP A 169 -8.20 -5.41 6.33
CA ASP A 169 -8.66 -6.44 5.39
C ASP A 169 -7.95 -6.36 4.03
N CYS A 170 -7.02 -5.42 3.85
CA CYS A 170 -6.45 -5.12 2.55
C CYS A 170 -4.93 -5.32 2.54
N ALA A 171 -4.48 -6.17 1.63
CA ALA A 171 -3.08 -6.43 1.36
C ALA A 171 -2.69 -5.96 -0.04
N ILE A 172 -1.43 -5.54 -0.20
CA ILE A 172 -0.85 -5.20 -1.50
C ILE A 172 0.54 -5.82 -1.63
N ALA A 173 0.87 -6.32 -2.82
CA ALA A 173 2.09 -7.05 -3.08
C ALA A 173 2.68 -6.74 -4.46
N GLY A 174 3.98 -6.97 -4.60
CA GLY A 174 4.66 -6.90 -5.88
C GLY A 174 6.14 -7.25 -5.79
N SER A 175 6.78 -7.33 -6.96
CA SER A 175 8.19 -7.63 -7.08
C SER A 175 8.93 -6.50 -7.81
N SER A 176 10.17 -6.22 -7.37
CA SER A 176 11.04 -5.23 -8.00
C SER A 176 10.39 -3.82 -7.94
N SER A 177 10.19 -3.15 -9.08
CA SER A 177 9.39 -1.91 -9.13
C SER A 177 7.99 -2.12 -8.53
N GLY A 178 7.38 -3.30 -8.72
CA GLY A 178 6.12 -3.66 -8.07
C GLY A 178 6.25 -3.74 -6.55
N GLY A 179 7.38 -4.20 -6.02
CA GLY A 179 7.65 -4.28 -4.58
C GLY A 179 7.68 -2.92 -3.90
N ILE A 180 8.44 -1.97 -4.46
CA ILE A 180 8.45 -0.60 -3.94
C ILE A 180 7.10 0.09 -4.15
N CYS A 181 6.41 -0.16 -5.27
CA CYS A 181 5.09 0.39 -5.53
C CYS A 181 4.06 -0.09 -4.49
N ALA A 182 4.07 -1.38 -4.16
CA ALA A 182 3.21 -1.93 -3.11
C ALA A 182 3.45 -1.25 -1.76
N PHE A 183 4.72 -1.10 -1.39
CA PHE A 183 5.09 -0.37 -0.16
C PHE A 183 4.66 1.09 -0.23
N THR A 184 4.96 1.79 -1.33
CA THR A 184 4.60 3.21 -1.53
C THR A 184 3.08 3.41 -1.46
N ALA A 185 2.29 2.52 -2.05
CA ALA A 185 0.83 2.62 -2.02
C ALA A 185 0.29 2.52 -0.57
N ALA A 186 0.76 1.55 0.20
CA ALA A 186 0.38 1.42 1.61
C ALA A 186 0.94 2.57 2.47
N TRP A 187 2.15 3.03 2.19
CA TRP A 187 2.76 4.16 2.88
C TRP A 187 1.98 5.46 2.68
N ALA A 188 1.53 5.72 1.45
CA ALA A 188 0.75 6.90 1.10
C ALA A 188 -0.72 6.79 1.57
N ARG A 189 -1.27 5.57 1.61
CA ARG A 189 -2.68 5.30 1.95
C ARG A 189 -2.80 4.16 2.98
N PRO A 190 -2.27 4.37 4.21
CA PRO A 190 -2.38 3.41 5.30
C PRO A 190 -3.83 3.22 5.78
N ASP A 191 -4.71 4.14 5.42
CA ASP A 191 -6.15 4.06 5.58
C ASP A 191 -6.83 3.06 4.63
N ARG A 192 -6.10 2.56 3.62
CA ARG A 192 -6.62 1.63 2.61
C ARG A 192 -5.88 0.31 2.53
N PHE A 193 -4.58 0.31 2.77
CA PHE A 193 -3.74 -0.89 2.71
C PHE A 193 -2.93 -1.03 4.01
N GLY A 194 -3.26 -2.02 4.82
CA GLY A 194 -2.56 -2.29 6.08
C GLY A 194 -1.47 -3.36 5.97
N ARG A 195 -1.45 -4.17 4.90
CA ARG A 195 -0.58 -5.33 4.76
C ARG A 195 0.22 -5.27 3.47
N VAL A 196 1.53 -5.45 3.55
CA VAL A 196 2.44 -5.29 2.41
C VAL A 196 3.34 -6.50 2.25
N PHE A 197 3.43 -7.02 1.03
CA PHE A 197 4.50 -7.92 0.63
C PHE A 197 5.33 -7.27 -0.47
N SER A 198 6.61 -7.01 -0.19
CA SER A 198 7.58 -6.46 -1.12
C SER A 198 8.68 -7.47 -1.37
N ALA A 199 8.70 -8.06 -2.57
CA ALA A 199 9.73 -8.99 -3.00
C ALA A 199 10.75 -8.29 -3.90
N VAL A 200 12.05 -8.53 -3.68
CA VAL A 200 13.18 -7.93 -4.42
C VAL A 200 12.97 -6.43 -4.72
N GLY A 201 12.50 -5.69 -3.71
CA GLY A 201 11.99 -4.33 -3.86
C GLY A 201 13.02 -3.32 -4.35
N THR A 202 12.63 -2.43 -5.28
CA THR A 202 13.51 -1.43 -5.91
C THR A 202 13.75 -0.22 -5.00
N TYR A 203 14.28 -0.43 -3.79
CA TYR A 203 14.61 0.64 -2.84
C TYR A 203 15.95 1.33 -3.12
N VAL A 204 16.43 1.25 -4.34
CA VAL A 204 17.66 1.88 -4.84
C VAL A 204 17.40 3.28 -5.39
N SER A 205 18.44 3.96 -5.88
CA SER A 205 18.36 5.35 -6.36
C SER A 205 17.50 5.57 -7.62
N MET A 206 16.75 4.54 -8.06
CA MET A 206 15.77 4.68 -9.14
C MET A 206 14.58 5.49 -8.64
N ARG A 207 14.34 6.65 -9.22
CA ARG A 207 13.24 7.58 -8.89
C ARG A 207 13.05 7.88 -7.38
N GLY A 208 14.14 7.86 -6.60
CA GLY A 208 14.11 8.24 -5.19
C GLY A 208 13.76 7.11 -4.20
N GLY A 209 13.72 5.85 -4.65
CA GLY A 209 13.42 4.72 -3.77
C GLY A 209 14.39 4.57 -2.59
N ASN A 210 15.64 4.99 -2.74
CA ASN A 210 16.66 4.99 -1.70
C ASN A 210 16.35 5.93 -0.51
N GLU A 211 15.42 6.85 -0.66
CA GLU A 211 15.06 7.79 0.43
C GLU A 211 14.24 7.12 1.53
N TYR A 212 13.57 6.02 1.25
CA TYR A 212 12.73 5.33 2.25
C TYR A 212 13.50 4.94 3.50
N GLN A 213 14.75 4.50 3.39
CA GLN A 213 15.60 4.19 4.55
C GLN A 213 15.80 5.38 5.52
N ALA A 214 15.66 6.62 5.02
CA ALA A 214 15.75 7.82 5.85
C ALA A 214 14.37 8.36 6.24
N VAL A 215 13.42 8.38 5.30
CA VAL A 215 12.06 8.91 5.52
C VAL A 215 11.31 8.08 6.56
N ILE A 216 11.42 6.75 6.54
CA ILE A 216 10.80 5.86 7.53
C ILE A 216 11.25 6.23 8.95
N ARG A 217 12.55 6.49 9.16
CA ARG A 217 13.10 6.85 10.48
C ARG A 217 12.67 8.23 10.99
N LYS A 218 12.23 9.11 10.09
CA LYS A 218 11.84 10.50 10.37
C LYS A 218 10.33 10.69 10.37
N THR A 219 9.58 9.63 10.15
CA THR A 219 8.12 9.67 10.07
C THR A 219 7.54 8.82 11.20
N GLU A 220 6.44 9.29 11.76
CA GLU A 220 5.68 8.54 12.72
C GLU A 220 5.23 7.19 12.15
N PRO A 221 5.30 6.09 12.95
CA PRO A 221 4.86 4.77 12.49
C PRO A 221 3.40 4.77 12.07
N LYS A 222 3.11 4.09 10.98
CA LYS A 222 1.77 3.89 10.42
C LYS A 222 1.28 2.48 10.76
N PRO A 223 -0.03 2.20 10.77
CA PRO A 223 -0.58 0.88 11.07
C PRO A 223 -0.35 -0.10 9.90
N LEU A 224 0.90 -0.42 9.61
CA LEU A 224 1.32 -1.30 8.53
C LEU A 224 2.03 -2.54 9.05
N ARG A 225 1.71 -3.68 8.45
CA ARG A 225 2.42 -4.95 8.60
C ARG A 225 3.13 -5.26 7.29
N ILE A 226 4.46 -5.42 7.32
CA ILE A 226 5.29 -5.45 6.12
C ILE A 226 6.14 -6.70 6.09
N PHE A 227 6.06 -7.47 5.01
CA PHE A 227 6.95 -8.60 4.75
C PHE A 227 7.89 -8.26 3.60
N LEU A 228 9.19 -8.39 3.83
CA LEU A 228 10.24 -8.16 2.83
C LEU A 228 10.86 -9.49 2.40
N GLN A 229 11.16 -9.63 1.13
CA GLN A 229 11.92 -10.76 0.62
C GLN A 229 12.96 -10.28 -0.38
N ASP A 230 14.18 -10.78 -0.26
CA ASP A 230 15.25 -10.56 -1.23
C ASP A 230 16.29 -11.68 -1.21
N GLY A 231 17.26 -11.60 -2.10
CA GLY A 231 18.37 -12.55 -2.22
C GLY A 231 19.73 -11.89 -2.32
N LEU A 232 20.73 -12.49 -1.63
CA LEU A 232 22.11 -12.00 -1.54
C LEU A 232 22.77 -11.73 -2.91
N TYR A 233 22.33 -12.41 -3.96
CA TYR A 233 22.85 -12.24 -5.32
C TYR A 233 21.89 -11.44 -6.20
N ASP A 234 21.11 -10.54 -5.60
CA ASP A 234 20.29 -9.60 -6.35
C ASP A 234 21.16 -8.60 -7.14
N VAL A 235 20.53 -7.78 -7.95
CA VAL A 235 21.20 -6.84 -8.86
C VAL A 235 22.04 -5.83 -8.08
N TRP A 236 23.31 -5.74 -8.46
CA TRP A 236 24.12 -4.58 -8.18
C TRP A 236 24.27 -3.75 -9.45
N ASN A 237 24.06 -2.45 -9.35
CA ASN A 237 24.15 -1.52 -10.48
C ASN A 237 24.90 -0.25 -10.06
N GLY A 238 25.96 0.09 -10.81
CA GLY A 238 26.81 1.25 -10.48
C GLY A 238 26.11 2.61 -10.52
N ILE A 239 24.92 2.69 -11.16
CA ILE A 239 24.13 3.94 -11.24
C ILE A 239 23.09 3.98 -10.12
N PHE A 240 22.41 2.87 -9.85
CA PHE A 240 21.25 2.84 -8.95
C PHE A 240 21.56 2.29 -7.55
N GLY A 241 22.58 1.43 -7.42
CA GLY A 241 22.97 0.82 -6.15
C GLY A 241 22.76 -0.69 -6.11
N ASP A 242 22.77 -1.23 -4.90
CA ASP A 242 22.61 -2.64 -4.59
C ASP A 242 21.20 -2.90 -4.06
N TRP A 243 20.44 -3.78 -4.73
CA TRP A 243 19.05 -4.08 -4.33
C TRP A 243 18.99 -4.80 -2.99
N TYR A 244 19.85 -5.79 -2.76
CA TYR A 244 19.84 -6.54 -1.51
C TYR A 244 20.16 -5.64 -0.31
N GLU A 245 21.23 -4.85 -0.38
CA GLU A 245 21.60 -3.91 0.67
C GLU A 245 20.51 -2.86 0.90
N ALA A 246 19.87 -2.37 -0.17
CA ALA A 246 18.78 -1.41 -0.06
C ALA A 246 17.56 -1.99 0.71
N ASN A 247 17.20 -3.25 0.46
CA ASN A 247 16.14 -3.94 1.19
C ASN A 247 16.51 -4.15 2.67
N ILE A 248 17.76 -4.50 2.99
CA ILE A 248 18.28 -4.60 4.37
C ILE A 248 18.18 -3.26 5.09
N LEU A 249 18.53 -2.15 4.42
CA LEU A 249 18.48 -0.81 5.00
C LEU A 249 17.03 -0.36 5.27
N VAL A 250 16.10 -0.71 4.39
CA VAL A 250 14.65 -0.46 4.60
C VAL A 250 14.14 -1.27 5.78
N GLU A 251 14.48 -2.56 5.88
CA GLU A 251 14.12 -3.37 7.05
C GLU A 251 14.67 -2.77 8.35
N SER A 252 15.93 -2.37 8.35
CA SER A 252 16.55 -1.70 9.50
C SER A 252 15.80 -0.41 9.91
N ALA A 253 15.32 0.36 8.92
CA ALA A 253 14.54 1.56 9.18
C ALA A 253 13.15 1.24 9.75
N LEU A 254 12.48 0.21 9.23
CA LEU A 254 11.18 -0.25 9.73
C LEU A 254 11.28 -0.76 11.17
N ASN A 255 12.29 -1.57 11.49
CA ASN A 255 12.56 -2.06 12.84
C ASN A 255 12.83 -0.91 13.82
N PHE A 256 13.66 0.06 13.42
CA PHE A 256 13.95 1.26 14.21
C PHE A 256 12.68 2.07 14.50
N SER A 257 11.78 2.14 13.54
CA SER A 257 10.52 2.87 13.65
C SER A 257 9.38 2.06 14.29
N GLY A 258 9.65 0.81 14.73
CA GLY A 258 8.69 0.01 15.48
C GLY A 258 7.59 -0.62 14.64
N TYR A 259 7.76 -0.74 13.32
CA TYR A 259 6.79 -1.42 12.48
C TYR A 259 6.75 -2.93 12.76
N GLU A 260 5.59 -3.55 12.55
CA GLU A 260 5.47 -5.00 12.49
C GLU A 260 6.05 -5.48 11.14
N VAL A 261 7.32 -5.88 11.16
CA VAL A 261 8.06 -6.30 9.97
C VAL A 261 8.61 -7.71 10.12
N ALA A 262 8.54 -8.48 9.04
CA ALA A 262 9.25 -9.74 8.88
C ALA A 262 9.96 -9.79 7.54
N HIS A 263 10.91 -10.69 7.41
CA HIS A 263 11.65 -10.88 6.18
C HIS A 263 12.00 -12.35 5.92
N THR A 264 12.36 -12.62 4.68
CA THR A 264 13.08 -13.84 4.29
C THR A 264 14.18 -13.48 3.32
N TRP A 265 15.44 -13.57 3.79
CA TRP A 265 16.61 -13.32 2.98
C TRP A 265 17.16 -14.65 2.43
N GLY A 266 17.27 -14.74 1.09
CA GLY A 266 17.78 -15.91 0.39
C GLY A 266 19.14 -15.68 -0.24
N ARG A 267 19.59 -16.58 -1.14
CA ARG A 267 20.81 -16.41 -2.01
C ARG A 267 20.43 -16.25 -3.48
N GLY A 268 19.14 -16.11 -3.80
CA GLY A 268 18.69 -15.88 -5.16
C GLY A 268 19.18 -14.55 -5.73
N GLY A 269 19.06 -14.40 -7.04
CA GLY A 269 19.17 -13.13 -7.74
C GLY A 269 17.81 -12.49 -7.91
N HIS A 270 17.73 -11.46 -8.76
CA HIS A 270 16.53 -10.67 -9.04
C HIS A 270 15.44 -11.48 -9.76
N SER A 271 14.70 -12.28 -9.01
CA SER A 271 13.65 -13.15 -9.56
C SER A 271 12.61 -13.54 -8.53
N ASN A 272 11.43 -13.95 -8.99
CA ASN A 272 10.34 -14.43 -8.14
C ASN A 272 10.52 -15.88 -7.65
N THR A 273 11.60 -16.58 -8.03
CA THR A 273 11.77 -18.01 -7.69
C THR A 273 11.71 -18.24 -6.18
N HIS A 274 12.38 -17.40 -5.40
CA HIS A 274 12.38 -17.51 -3.95
C HIS A 274 11.04 -16.99 -3.36
N ALA A 275 10.56 -15.84 -3.85
CA ALA A 275 9.28 -15.27 -3.45
C ALA A 275 8.12 -16.27 -3.63
N ASN A 276 8.06 -16.98 -4.76
CA ASN A 276 7.05 -18.02 -5.01
C ASN A 276 7.06 -19.13 -3.96
N ARG A 277 8.24 -19.53 -3.48
CA ARG A 277 8.38 -20.62 -2.50
C ARG A 277 7.93 -20.19 -1.09
N VAL A 278 8.23 -18.94 -0.72
CA VAL A 278 7.89 -18.42 0.61
C VAL A 278 6.48 -17.83 0.68
N PHE A 279 5.81 -17.66 -0.43
CA PHE A 279 4.53 -16.95 -0.50
C PHE A 279 3.44 -17.50 0.42
N PRO A 280 3.26 -18.82 0.61
CA PRO A 280 2.31 -19.33 1.61
C PRO A 280 2.64 -18.84 3.03
N ASP A 281 3.91 -18.83 3.43
CA ASP A 281 4.32 -18.35 4.75
C ASP A 281 4.14 -16.83 4.88
N VAL A 282 4.41 -16.08 3.79
CA VAL A 282 4.10 -14.64 3.73
C VAL A 282 2.62 -14.40 3.98
N MET A 283 1.73 -15.14 3.33
CA MET A 283 0.28 -14.99 3.52
C MET A 283 -0.14 -15.33 4.95
N ARG A 284 0.33 -16.46 5.51
CA ARG A 284 0.06 -16.82 6.92
C ARG A 284 0.51 -15.71 7.87
N TRP A 285 1.67 -15.14 7.64
CA TRP A 285 2.22 -14.08 8.48
C TRP A 285 1.46 -12.76 8.30
N LEU A 286 1.15 -12.35 7.08
CA LEU A 286 0.39 -11.13 6.83
C LEU A 286 -1.00 -11.19 7.46
N TRP A 287 -1.68 -12.35 7.42
CA TRP A 287 -3.02 -12.54 7.98
C TRP A 287 -3.02 -13.05 9.43
N LYS A 288 -1.84 -13.21 10.05
CA LYS A 288 -1.73 -13.67 11.44
C LYS A 288 -2.54 -12.77 12.37
N GLY A 289 -3.45 -13.42 13.12
CA GLY A 289 -4.28 -12.76 14.14
C GLY A 289 -5.46 -11.96 13.59
N TRP A 290 -5.67 -11.96 12.25
CA TRP A 290 -6.90 -11.39 11.68
C TRP A 290 -8.15 -12.03 12.35
N PRO A 291 -9.23 -11.26 12.64
CA PRO A 291 -9.51 -9.88 12.22
C PRO A 291 -8.98 -8.79 13.17
N ARG A 292 -8.16 -9.12 14.19
CA ARG A 292 -7.59 -8.12 15.07
C ARG A 292 -6.77 -7.09 14.29
N SER A 293 -6.98 -5.79 14.59
CA SER A 293 -6.29 -4.69 13.94
C SER A 293 -4.77 -4.74 14.13
N ILE A 294 -4.04 -4.32 13.11
CA ILE A 294 -2.60 -4.12 13.16
C ILE A 294 -2.31 -3.00 14.17
N GLN A 295 -1.39 -3.26 15.10
CA GLN A 295 -1.03 -2.29 16.10
C GLN A 295 0.07 -1.35 15.58
N VAL A 296 -0.07 -0.07 15.86
CA VAL A 296 0.99 0.91 15.58
C VAL A 296 2.08 0.74 16.63
N GLY A 297 3.32 0.61 16.17
CA GLY A 297 4.49 0.55 17.06
C GLY A 297 4.98 1.93 17.47
N ARG A 298 6.05 1.95 18.27
CA ARG A 298 6.71 3.17 18.71
C ARG A 298 8.09 3.31 18.07
N SER A 299 8.36 4.47 17.46
CA SER A 299 9.67 4.79 16.91
C SER A 299 10.71 4.98 18.01
N GLN A 300 11.95 4.55 17.75
CA GLN A 300 13.11 4.86 18.57
C GLN A 300 13.66 6.28 18.30
N ASN A 301 13.03 7.04 17.43
CA ASN A 301 13.38 8.43 17.18
C ASN A 301 12.79 9.34 18.26
N ASP A 302 13.59 9.67 19.27
CA ASP A 302 13.17 10.52 20.39
C ASP A 302 12.64 11.90 19.96
N MET A 303 13.08 12.40 18.81
CA MET A 303 12.57 13.67 18.26
C MET A 303 11.09 13.60 17.91
N LEU A 304 10.61 12.46 17.43
CA LEU A 304 9.17 12.28 17.14
C LEU A 304 8.37 12.29 18.45
N ALA A 305 8.88 11.67 19.51
CA ALA A 305 8.22 11.65 20.82
C ALA A 305 8.10 13.05 21.45
N THR A 306 8.94 14.01 21.07
CA THR A 306 8.84 15.40 21.53
C THR A 306 7.82 16.22 20.75
N ILE A 307 7.47 15.79 19.53
CA ILE A 307 6.51 16.48 18.65
C ILE A 307 5.11 15.89 18.84
N LEU A 308 5.01 14.59 19.08
CA LEU A 308 3.76 13.85 19.19
C LEU A 308 3.62 13.29 20.60
N PRO A 309 2.57 13.66 21.37
CA PRO A 309 2.25 13.03 22.65
C PRO A 309 2.09 11.51 22.51
N GLU A 310 2.35 10.77 23.62
CA GLU A 310 2.24 9.29 23.62
C GLU A 310 0.85 8.77 23.22
N GLU A 311 -0.18 9.60 23.38
CA GLU A 311 -1.57 9.26 23.02
C GLU A 311 -1.91 9.55 21.56
N CYS A 312 -1.03 10.24 20.82
CA CYS A 312 -1.20 10.50 19.38
C CYS A 312 -0.75 9.28 18.57
N GLY A 313 -1.70 8.49 18.15
CA GLY A 313 -1.51 7.37 17.21
C GLY A 313 -2.29 7.60 15.91
N TRP A 314 -2.07 6.73 14.94
CA TRP A 314 -2.93 6.67 13.77
C TRP A 314 -4.30 6.14 14.19
N SER A 315 -5.33 6.97 14.00
CA SER A 315 -6.71 6.55 14.12
C SER A 315 -7.43 6.77 12.81
N ARG A 316 -8.33 5.84 12.47
CA ARG A 316 -9.22 5.99 11.34
C ARG A 316 -10.28 7.04 11.70
N ILE A 317 -10.49 8.02 10.83
CA ILE A 317 -11.63 8.91 10.91
C ILE A 317 -12.81 8.17 10.29
N GLU A 318 -13.74 7.75 11.13
CA GLU A 318 -14.95 7.06 10.66
C GLU A 318 -15.83 8.02 9.86
N GLY A 319 -16.37 7.53 8.73
CA GLY A 319 -17.22 8.33 7.84
C GLY A 319 -16.48 9.13 6.76
N ALA A 320 -15.15 9.23 6.80
CA ALA A 320 -14.37 9.82 5.72
C ALA A 320 -14.04 8.75 4.66
N ASN A 321 -14.72 8.79 3.53
CA ASN A 321 -14.47 7.81 2.46
C ASN A 321 -13.20 8.10 1.66
N VAL A 322 -12.89 9.35 1.36
CA VAL A 322 -11.63 9.80 0.74
C VAL A 322 -11.44 11.28 1.03
N ALA A 323 -10.35 11.66 1.70
CA ALA A 323 -9.94 13.04 1.81
C ALA A 323 -8.69 13.28 0.96
N ASP A 324 -8.83 13.97 -0.15
CA ASP A 324 -7.69 14.35 -0.99
C ASP A 324 -6.75 15.32 -0.27
N LYS A 325 -7.30 16.17 0.60
CA LYS A 325 -6.58 17.23 1.31
C LYS A 325 -7.20 17.47 2.67
N LEU A 326 -6.32 17.67 3.66
CA LEU A 326 -6.69 18.08 5.01
C LEU A 326 -6.29 19.54 5.22
N PHE A 327 -7.15 20.29 5.91
CA PHE A 327 -6.91 21.70 6.25
C PHE A 327 -7.18 21.91 7.73
N VAL A 328 -6.51 22.90 8.33
CA VAL A 328 -6.75 23.32 9.72
C VAL A 328 -7.73 24.49 9.70
N TYR A 329 -8.87 24.33 10.35
CA TYR A 329 -9.90 25.32 10.53
C TYR A 329 -10.13 25.59 12.03
N GLY A 330 -9.59 26.68 12.55
CA GLY A 330 -9.55 26.92 13.98
C GLY A 330 -8.69 25.85 14.69
N ASP A 331 -9.33 25.13 15.59
CA ASP A 331 -8.76 23.99 16.33
C ASP A 331 -9.09 22.61 15.72
N LYS A 332 -9.77 22.60 14.58
CA LYS A 332 -10.26 21.39 13.92
C LYS A 332 -9.50 21.10 12.62
N ILE A 333 -9.34 19.82 12.32
CA ILE A 333 -8.93 19.37 10.99
C ILE A 333 -10.19 19.13 10.17
N VAL A 334 -10.25 19.72 8.97
CA VAL A 334 -11.40 19.61 8.06
C VAL A 334 -10.97 19.07 6.69
N PHE A 335 -11.89 18.39 6.03
CA PHE A 335 -11.72 17.82 4.70
C PHE A 335 -13.04 17.83 3.92
N ALA A 336 -12.96 17.70 2.60
CA ALA A 336 -14.13 17.53 1.76
C ALA A 336 -14.53 16.06 1.68
N ASP A 337 -15.82 15.75 1.90
CA ASP A 337 -16.45 14.46 1.68
C ASP A 337 -17.69 14.67 0.82
N GLY A 338 -17.61 14.37 -0.47
CA GLY A 338 -18.65 14.63 -1.44
C GLY A 338 -19.04 16.11 -1.50
N ASP A 339 -20.28 16.43 -1.13
CA ASP A 339 -20.81 17.79 -1.08
C ASP A 339 -20.67 18.47 0.28
N LYS A 340 -19.90 17.87 1.20
CA LYS A 340 -19.73 18.39 2.56
C LYS A 340 -18.27 18.68 2.87
N VAL A 341 -18.04 19.63 3.75
CA VAL A 341 -16.81 19.81 4.49
C VAL A 341 -17.05 19.30 5.91
N CYS A 342 -16.38 18.23 6.28
CA CYS A 342 -16.51 17.58 7.58
C CYS A 342 -15.25 17.80 8.42
N ASP A 343 -15.38 17.72 9.74
CA ASP A 343 -14.23 17.60 10.64
C ASP A 343 -13.92 16.12 10.97
N THR A 344 -12.87 15.90 11.74
CA THR A 344 -12.42 14.57 12.16
C THR A 344 -13.39 13.86 13.13
N GLU A 345 -14.37 14.57 13.67
CA GLU A 345 -15.41 14.02 14.52
C GLU A 345 -16.66 13.61 13.70
N GLY A 346 -16.65 13.90 12.38
CA GLY A 346 -17.74 13.61 11.46
C GLY A 346 -18.78 14.74 11.36
N ASP A 347 -18.57 15.84 12.06
CA ASP A 347 -19.47 16.97 12.04
C ASP A 347 -19.35 17.77 10.74
N THR A 348 -20.49 18.05 10.10
CA THR A 348 -20.52 18.86 8.88
C THR A 348 -20.32 20.33 9.20
N GLN A 349 -19.19 20.89 8.80
CA GLN A 349 -18.85 22.30 8.98
C GLN A 349 -19.47 23.19 7.88
N LEU A 350 -19.61 22.66 6.67
CA LEU A 350 -20.17 23.39 5.53
C LEU A 350 -20.71 22.42 4.48
N ARG A 351 -21.82 22.78 3.81
CA ARG A 351 -22.23 22.12 2.56
C ARG A 351 -21.74 22.92 1.36
N LEU A 352 -21.06 22.21 0.45
CA LEU A 352 -20.59 22.75 -0.82
C LEU A 352 -21.76 22.88 -1.79
N LYS A 353 -21.78 23.96 -2.57
CA LYS A 353 -22.71 24.07 -3.71
C LYS A 353 -22.19 23.26 -4.89
N ALA A 354 -23.06 22.98 -5.84
CA ALA A 354 -22.66 22.35 -7.08
C ALA A 354 -21.46 23.11 -7.70
N ASN A 355 -20.39 22.36 -7.99
CA ASN A 355 -19.12 22.87 -8.54
C ASN A 355 -18.24 23.72 -7.59
N GLU A 356 -18.55 23.79 -6.32
CA GLU A 356 -17.63 24.29 -5.30
C GLU A 356 -16.72 23.16 -4.83
N ARG A 357 -15.48 23.49 -4.47
CA ARG A 357 -14.54 22.57 -3.83
C ARG A 357 -13.72 23.29 -2.77
N LEU A 358 -13.37 22.58 -1.72
CA LEU A 358 -12.49 23.08 -0.66
C LEU A 358 -11.06 23.16 -1.19
N ILE A 359 -10.42 24.32 -1.03
CA ILE A 359 -9.04 24.58 -1.49
C ILE A 359 -8.12 25.08 -0.37
N GLY A 360 -8.67 25.38 0.81
CA GLY A 360 -7.91 25.86 1.96
C GLY A 360 -8.78 26.13 3.16
N ALA A 361 -8.15 26.32 4.31
CA ALA A 361 -8.75 26.83 5.53
C ALA A 361 -7.73 27.63 6.34
N ASP A 362 -8.21 28.51 7.21
CA ASP A 362 -7.44 29.18 8.26
C ASP A 362 -8.20 29.16 9.60
N ALA A 363 -7.70 29.84 10.61
CA ALA A 363 -8.34 29.88 11.93
C ALA A 363 -9.77 30.43 11.90
N GLU A 364 -10.15 31.22 10.91
CA GLU A 364 -11.41 31.94 10.87
C GLU A 364 -12.33 31.56 9.71
N GLY A 365 -11.82 30.92 8.65
CA GLY A 365 -12.58 30.68 7.44
C GLY A 365 -12.16 29.49 6.60
N LEU A 366 -13.10 29.05 5.78
CA LEU A 366 -12.87 28.03 4.74
C LEU A 366 -12.72 28.73 3.39
N TYR A 367 -11.85 28.21 2.54
CA TYR A 367 -11.63 28.72 1.20
C TYR A 367 -12.11 27.74 0.15
N LEU A 368 -12.97 28.21 -0.73
CA LEU A 368 -13.57 27.42 -1.81
C LEU A 368 -13.15 27.97 -3.16
N SER A 369 -13.11 27.09 -4.16
CA SER A 369 -13.01 27.47 -5.56
C SER A 369 -14.21 26.94 -6.33
N ASN A 370 -14.67 27.67 -7.36
CA ASN A 370 -15.75 27.26 -8.26
C ASN A 370 -15.24 27.05 -9.70
N VAL A 371 -16.14 26.67 -10.61
CA VAL A 371 -15.79 26.45 -12.06
C VAL A 371 -15.30 27.72 -12.79
N LYS A 372 -15.54 28.89 -12.24
CA LYS A 372 -15.04 30.16 -12.79
C LYS A 372 -13.67 30.54 -12.21
N ASN A 373 -13.08 29.64 -11.41
CA ASN A 373 -11.85 29.89 -10.64
C ASN A 373 -11.95 31.08 -9.68
N ASP A 374 -13.18 31.41 -9.23
CA ASP A 374 -13.35 32.37 -8.16
C ASP A 374 -12.89 31.73 -6.84
N ILE A 375 -12.18 32.51 -6.04
CA ILE A 375 -11.81 32.14 -4.67
C ILE A 375 -12.82 32.78 -3.74
N ILE A 376 -13.49 31.93 -2.97
CA ILE A 376 -14.59 32.29 -2.08
C ILE A 376 -14.17 31.97 -0.64
N ARG A 377 -14.13 32.97 0.22
CA ARG A 377 -13.95 32.78 1.66
C ARG A 377 -15.30 32.59 2.33
N VAL A 378 -15.38 31.63 3.24
CA VAL A 378 -16.57 31.33 4.02
C VAL A 378 -16.25 31.53 5.50
N VAL A 379 -16.90 32.48 6.13
CA VAL A 379 -16.79 32.78 7.57
C VAL A 379 -18.18 32.76 8.17
N ALA A 380 -18.38 31.98 9.22
CA ALA A 380 -19.69 31.79 9.85
C ALA A 380 -20.83 31.51 8.85
N GLY A 381 -20.55 30.66 7.84
CA GLY A 381 -21.49 30.28 6.78
C GLY A 381 -21.71 31.34 5.68
N ARG A 382 -21.18 32.55 5.83
CA ARG A 382 -21.30 33.64 4.85
C ARG A 382 -20.19 33.53 3.81
N ARG A 383 -20.56 33.39 2.52
CA ARG A 383 -19.65 33.30 1.37
C ARG A 383 -19.33 34.68 0.80
N VAL A 384 -18.05 34.99 0.67
CA VAL A 384 -17.59 36.25 0.08
C VAL A 384 -16.52 35.90 -0.97
N LYS A 385 -16.75 36.34 -2.22
CA LYS A 385 -15.71 36.25 -3.25
C LYS A 385 -14.59 37.22 -2.90
N ILE A 386 -13.35 36.68 -2.83
CA ILE A 386 -12.16 37.49 -2.50
C ILE A 386 -11.21 37.67 -3.67
N ALA A 387 -11.21 36.74 -4.64
CA ALA A 387 -10.35 36.80 -5.82
C ALA A 387 -10.95 35.98 -6.97
N SER A 388 -10.33 36.12 -8.16
CA SER A 388 -10.49 35.21 -9.29
C SER A 388 -9.09 34.84 -9.80
N ALA A 389 -8.84 33.55 -10.02
CA ALA A 389 -7.61 33.07 -10.59
C ALA A 389 -7.72 32.88 -12.12
N GLN A 390 -6.61 33.04 -12.84
CA GLN A 390 -6.57 32.80 -14.29
C GLN A 390 -6.61 31.30 -14.65
N SER A 391 -6.26 30.42 -13.69
CA SER A 391 -6.26 28.96 -13.87
C SER A 391 -6.91 28.29 -12.66
N LYS A 392 -7.16 26.99 -12.78
CA LYS A 392 -7.70 26.16 -11.70
C LYS A 392 -6.83 26.24 -10.44
N VAL A 393 -7.44 26.67 -9.34
CA VAL A 393 -6.79 26.70 -8.01
C VAL A 393 -7.04 25.36 -7.34
N GLU A 394 -5.99 24.63 -7.04
CA GLU A 394 -6.08 23.33 -6.39
C GLU A 394 -5.90 23.41 -4.88
N GLN A 395 -5.12 24.35 -4.41
CA GLN A 395 -4.88 24.61 -2.99
C GLN A 395 -4.46 26.05 -2.75
N LEU A 396 -4.87 26.62 -1.63
CA LEU A 396 -4.29 27.83 -1.04
C LEU A 396 -3.34 27.39 0.08
N ILE A 397 -2.13 27.93 0.05
CA ILE A 397 -1.09 27.71 1.05
C ILE A 397 -1.06 28.90 1.99
#